data_d478b4724cb34dcd35d1f568fc846bc0
#
_entry.id   d478b4724cb34dcd35d1f568fc846bc0
#
_cell.length_a   1.000
_cell.length_b   1.000
_cell.length_c   1.000
_cell.angle_alpha   90.00
_cell.angle_beta   90.00
_cell.angle_gamma   90.00
#
_symmetry.space_group_name_H-M   'P 1'
#
loop_
_entity.id
_entity.type
_entity.pdbx_description
1 polymer ?
#
loop_
_entity_poly.entity_id
_entity_poly.type
_entity_poly.pdbx_seq_one_letter_code
_entity_poly.pdbx_strand_id
1 'polypeptide(L)'
;GARYGKRQALSMLVTAVAAAAVLPYIALQFRALAQAWATVVGGEAAAMGDTTLFVAIILAVFTILFGTRRMDGRERHLGVMNAVAVESVVKLLAFVAVAAVAVLYLRGTDVRDALAAGALSPAGAVDSADFYARTLLSALAILCLPRQFHVSVVEAQSLEDARYARWLLPAYLGVFLLLAMPIGLAGSQLALALGDRVPPDTYTQWLPLALGRDWVAIAAF
;
A
#
# COMPACT_ATOMS: atom_id res chain seq x y z
N GLY A 1 29.42 4.68 1.06
CA GLY A 1 30.73 4.45 1.68
C GLY A 1 31.92 4.92 0.84
N ALA A 2 31.96 4.63 -0.48
CA ALA A 2 33.11 4.93 -1.33
C ALA A 2 33.45 6.45 -1.40
N ARG A 3 32.44 7.30 -1.48
CA ARG A 3 32.58 8.75 -1.60
C ARG A 3 33.10 9.44 -0.31
N TYR A 4 33.00 8.77 0.83
CA TYR A 4 33.37 9.29 2.15
C TYR A 4 34.56 8.55 2.75
N GLY A 5 35.52 8.15 1.93
CA GLY A 5 36.78 7.55 2.37
C GLY A 5 36.67 6.15 2.98
N LYS A 6 35.62 5.39 2.64
CA LYS A 6 35.37 4.00 3.11
C LYS A 6 35.41 3.84 4.65
N ARG A 7 35.06 4.89 5.42
CA ARG A 7 35.06 4.84 6.88
C ARG A 7 33.98 3.90 7.40
N GLN A 8 34.41 2.87 8.11
CA GLN A 8 33.54 1.81 8.63
C GLN A 8 32.49 2.35 9.62
N ALA A 9 32.88 3.30 10.48
CA ALA A 9 31.99 3.97 11.42
C ALA A 9 30.83 4.72 10.71
N LEU A 10 31.09 5.39 9.58
CA LEU A 10 30.06 6.05 8.81
C LEU A 10 29.10 5.04 8.16
N SER A 11 29.63 3.93 7.68
CA SER A 11 28.81 2.85 7.13
C SER A 11 27.87 2.25 8.18
N MET A 12 28.40 1.99 9.40
CA MET A 12 27.59 1.50 10.52
C MET A 12 26.49 2.49 10.92
N LEU A 13 26.83 3.78 10.99
CA LEU A 13 25.83 4.82 11.32
C LEU A 13 24.70 4.88 10.27
N VAL A 14 25.04 4.88 9.00
CA VAL A 14 24.05 4.87 7.91
C VAL A 14 23.16 3.63 7.96
N THR A 15 23.75 2.46 8.22
CA THR A 15 22.99 1.21 8.36
C THR A 15 22.06 1.26 9.59
N ALA A 16 22.52 1.79 10.72
CA ALA A 16 21.69 1.92 11.91
C ALA A 16 20.51 2.89 11.69
N VAL A 17 20.76 4.03 11.05
CA VAL A 17 19.69 5.00 10.71
C VAL A 17 18.71 4.40 9.72
N ALA A 18 19.19 3.70 8.69
CA ALA A 18 18.33 3.04 7.70
C ALA A 18 17.47 1.94 8.36
N ALA A 19 18.06 1.13 9.25
CA ALA A 19 17.32 0.11 9.99
C ALA A 19 16.24 0.74 10.88
N ALA A 20 16.60 1.79 11.65
CA ALA A 20 15.64 2.50 12.48
C ALA A 20 14.47 3.11 11.69
N ALA A 21 14.73 3.58 10.47
CA ALA A 21 13.70 4.13 9.59
C ALA A 21 12.79 3.05 8.97
N VAL A 22 13.32 1.85 8.70
CA VAL A 22 12.57 0.75 8.07
C VAL A 22 11.68 0.01 9.07
N LEU A 23 12.09 -0.10 10.35
CA LEU A 23 11.32 -0.83 11.37
C LEU A 23 9.87 -0.35 11.53
N PRO A 24 9.56 0.96 11.68
CA PRO A 24 8.19 1.44 11.77
C PRO A 24 7.38 1.13 10.49
N TYR A 25 8.03 1.21 9.32
CA TYR A 25 7.39 0.87 8.05
C TYR A 25 6.96 -0.61 7.99
N ILE A 26 7.85 -1.53 8.40
CA ILE A 26 7.53 -2.96 8.45
C ILE A 26 6.41 -3.23 9.47
N ALA A 27 6.43 -2.58 10.63
CA ALA A 27 5.39 -2.71 11.64
C ALA A 27 4.01 -2.28 11.10
N LEU A 28 3.94 -1.20 10.32
CA LEU A 28 2.71 -0.76 9.66
C LEU A 28 2.20 -1.78 8.64
N GLN A 29 3.10 -2.43 7.88
CA GLN A 29 2.71 -3.47 6.91
C GLN A 29 2.13 -4.69 7.62
N PHE A 30 2.74 -5.15 8.71
CA PHE A 30 2.19 -6.26 9.49
C PHE A 30 0.84 -5.93 10.12
N ARG A 31 0.69 -4.70 10.62
CA ARG A 31 -0.60 -4.24 11.15
C ARG A 31 -1.68 -4.22 10.06
N ALA A 32 -1.38 -3.68 8.88
CA ALA A 32 -2.32 -3.64 7.77
C ALA A 32 -2.76 -5.05 7.34
N LEU A 33 -1.81 -5.99 7.26
CA LEU A 33 -2.11 -7.39 6.93
C LEU A 33 -2.99 -8.06 7.99
N ALA A 34 -2.70 -7.84 9.28
CA ALA A 34 -3.50 -8.37 10.36
C ALA A 34 -4.92 -7.79 10.39
N GLN A 35 -5.08 -6.49 10.11
CA GLN A 35 -6.38 -5.84 10.01
C GLN A 35 -7.19 -6.38 8.83
N ALA A 36 -6.57 -6.52 7.64
CA ALA A 36 -7.21 -7.08 6.47
C ALA A 36 -7.68 -8.52 6.73
N TRP A 37 -6.84 -9.35 7.37
CA TRP A 37 -7.19 -10.70 7.78
C TRP A 37 -8.37 -10.73 8.75
N ALA A 38 -8.34 -9.92 9.81
CA ALA A 38 -9.42 -9.82 10.77
C ALA A 38 -10.74 -9.38 10.13
N THR A 39 -10.69 -8.49 9.14
CA THR A 39 -11.86 -8.05 8.38
C THR A 39 -12.46 -9.18 7.55
N VAL A 40 -11.63 -9.99 6.89
CA VAL A 40 -12.09 -11.09 6.02
C VAL A 40 -12.60 -12.29 6.82
N VAL A 41 -11.92 -12.65 7.93
CA VAL A 41 -12.25 -13.82 8.74
C VAL A 41 -13.29 -13.52 9.82
N GLY A 42 -13.49 -12.24 10.17
CA GLY A 42 -14.46 -11.84 11.19
C GLY A 42 -14.00 -12.14 12.62
N GLY A 43 -12.69 -12.13 12.88
CA GLY A 43 -12.12 -12.41 14.20
C GLY A 43 -12.00 -11.19 15.10
N GLU A 44 -12.07 -11.39 16.43
CA GLU A 44 -11.86 -10.34 17.41
C GLU A 44 -10.41 -9.80 17.41
N ALA A 45 -10.24 -8.56 17.87
CA ALA A 45 -8.95 -7.87 17.93
C ALA A 45 -7.85 -8.64 18.73
N ALA A 46 -8.22 -9.56 19.61
CA ALA A 46 -7.29 -10.42 20.35
C ALA A 46 -6.53 -11.40 19.44
N ALA A 47 -7.12 -11.83 18.33
CA ALA A 47 -6.47 -12.69 17.34
C ALA A 47 -5.44 -11.93 16.48
N MET A 48 -5.47 -10.59 16.45
CA MET A 48 -4.56 -9.78 15.61
C MET A 48 -3.10 -9.89 16.04
N GLY A 49 -2.82 -9.94 17.34
CA GLY A 49 -1.45 -10.05 17.85
C GLY A 49 -0.79 -11.36 17.43
N ASP A 50 -1.50 -12.47 17.59
CA ASP A 50 -1.00 -13.82 17.24
C ASP A 50 -0.85 -13.96 15.73
N THR A 51 -1.81 -13.46 14.94
CA THR A 51 -1.74 -13.47 13.47
C THR A 51 -0.58 -12.65 12.97
N THR A 52 -0.36 -11.46 13.54
CA THR A 52 0.77 -10.58 13.17
C THR A 52 2.10 -11.27 13.45
N LEU A 53 2.23 -11.91 14.61
CA LEU A 53 3.46 -12.64 14.99
C LEU A 53 3.70 -13.83 14.06
N PHE A 54 2.66 -14.61 13.77
CA PHE A 54 2.75 -15.75 12.87
C PHE A 54 3.21 -15.35 11.46
N VAL A 55 2.60 -14.32 10.89
CA VAL A 55 2.99 -13.76 9.58
C VAL A 55 4.43 -13.24 9.63
N ALA A 56 4.81 -12.53 10.70
CA ALA A 56 6.16 -12.01 10.85
C ALA A 56 7.20 -13.14 10.87
N ILE A 57 6.92 -14.25 11.56
CA ILE A 57 7.80 -15.43 11.60
C ILE A 57 7.91 -16.07 10.21
N ILE A 58 6.80 -16.28 9.50
CA ILE A 58 6.82 -16.86 8.15
C ILE A 58 7.66 -15.99 7.20
N LEU A 59 7.43 -14.68 7.22
CA LEU A 59 8.17 -13.76 6.36
C LEU A 59 9.65 -13.66 6.76
N ALA A 60 9.98 -13.74 8.04
CA ALA A 60 11.36 -13.80 8.51
C ALA A 60 12.07 -15.08 8.00
N VAL A 61 11.43 -16.23 8.14
CA VAL A 61 11.95 -17.50 7.60
C VAL A 61 12.12 -17.44 6.09
N PHE A 62 11.12 -16.93 5.37
CA PHE A 62 11.21 -16.73 3.93
C PHE A 62 12.38 -15.83 3.53
N THR A 63 12.56 -14.71 4.24
CA THR A 63 13.66 -13.78 4.00
C THR A 63 15.03 -14.42 4.26
N ILE A 64 15.15 -15.24 5.32
CA ILE A 64 16.38 -15.97 5.61
C ILE A 64 16.70 -16.99 4.52
N LEU A 65 15.69 -17.74 4.06
CA LEU A 65 15.88 -18.80 3.07
C LEU A 65 16.17 -18.27 1.68
N PHE A 66 15.52 -17.17 1.27
CA PHE A 66 15.54 -16.68 -0.11
C PHE A 66 16.23 -15.31 -0.27
N GLY A 67 16.15 -14.42 0.74
CA GLY A 67 16.62 -13.04 0.63
C GLY A 67 18.08 -12.82 0.99
N THR A 68 18.65 -13.61 1.94
CA THR A 68 20.01 -13.39 2.45
C THR A 68 21.05 -14.35 1.86
N ARG A 69 20.69 -15.18 0.92
CA ARG A 69 21.55 -16.25 0.38
C ARG A 69 22.77 -15.72 -0.36
N ARG A 70 22.73 -14.53 -0.91
CA ARG A 70 23.87 -13.87 -1.57
C ARG A 70 23.89 -12.38 -1.20
N MET A 71 25.04 -11.89 -0.76
CA MET A 71 25.24 -10.50 -0.35
C MET A 71 25.84 -9.62 -1.44
N ASP A 72 25.56 -9.93 -2.71
CA ASP A 72 26.10 -9.14 -3.80
C ASP A 72 25.11 -8.02 -4.18
N GLY A 73 25.42 -6.77 -3.77
CA GLY A 73 24.56 -5.59 -3.99
C GLY A 73 24.41 -5.16 -5.45
N ARG A 74 24.96 -5.95 -6.40
CA ARG A 74 24.83 -5.77 -7.85
C ARG A 74 24.02 -6.88 -8.51
N GLU A 75 23.56 -7.87 -7.76
CA GLU A 75 22.76 -8.95 -8.30
C GLU A 75 21.36 -8.43 -8.68
N ARG A 76 20.99 -8.60 -9.92
CA ARG A 76 19.65 -8.27 -10.42
C ARG A 76 18.74 -9.47 -10.21
N HIS A 77 17.66 -9.24 -9.51
CA HIS A 77 16.69 -10.29 -9.19
C HIS A 77 15.51 -10.28 -10.19
N LEU A 78 15.77 -10.60 -11.45
CA LEU A 78 14.77 -10.61 -12.53
C LEU A 78 13.52 -11.42 -12.17
N GLY A 79 13.68 -12.56 -11.48
CA GLY A 79 12.55 -13.37 -11.03
C GLY A 79 11.66 -12.65 -10.01
N VAL A 80 12.26 -11.95 -9.06
CA VAL A 80 11.53 -11.16 -8.06
C VAL A 80 10.85 -9.96 -8.73
N MET A 81 11.51 -9.29 -9.67
CA MET A 81 10.93 -8.16 -10.40
C MET A 81 9.73 -8.59 -11.24
N ASN A 82 9.81 -9.74 -11.91
CA ASN A 82 8.67 -10.29 -12.65
C ASN A 82 7.52 -10.67 -11.73
N ALA A 83 7.80 -11.26 -10.56
CA ALA A 83 6.76 -11.57 -9.56
C ALA A 83 6.07 -10.30 -9.07
N VAL A 84 6.82 -9.23 -8.77
CA VAL A 84 6.27 -7.92 -8.37
C VAL A 84 5.43 -7.30 -9.50
N ALA A 85 5.84 -7.45 -10.75
CA ALA A 85 5.06 -6.94 -11.89
C ALA A 85 3.72 -7.67 -12.02
N VAL A 86 3.71 -9.01 -11.92
CA VAL A 86 2.47 -9.81 -11.94
C VAL A 86 1.58 -9.44 -10.75
N GLU A 87 2.14 -9.36 -9.55
CA GLU A 87 1.43 -8.92 -8.34
C GLU A 87 0.76 -7.56 -8.53
N SER A 88 1.45 -6.60 -9.15
CA SER A 88 0.92 -5.26 -9.40
C SER A 88 -0.30 -5.28 -10.33
N VAL A 89 -0.29 -6.14 -11.34
CA VAL A 89 -1.44 -6.33 -12.25
C VAL A 89 -2.60 -6.98 -11.52
N VAL A 90 -2.35 -8.03 -10.72
CA VAL A 90 -3.38 -8.72 -9.94
C VAL A 90 -4.03 -7.75 -8.95
N LYS A 91 -3.24 -6.96 -8.23
CA LYS A 91 -3.75 -5.92 -7.32
C LYS A 91 -4.61 -4.88 -8.03
N LEU A 92 -4.19 -4.43 -9.21
CA LEU A 92 -4.98 -3.49 -9.99
C LEU A 92 -6.33 -4.09 -10.38
N LEU A 93 -6.36 -5.33 -10.86
CA LEU A 93 -7.60 -6.02 -11.25
C LEU A 93 -8.53 -6.23 -10.05
N ALA A 94 -8.01 -6.64 -8.91
CA ALA A 94 -8.77 -6.76 -7.67
C ALA A 94 -9.37 -5.41 -7.25
N PHE A 95 -8.57 -4.34 -7.31
CA PHE A 95 -9.03 -3.00 -6.95
C PHE A 95 -10.10 -2.47 -7.91
N VAL A 96 -9.98 -2.77 -9.22
CA VAL A 96 -11.03 -2.49 -10.22
C VAL A 96 -12.32 -3.25 -9.88
N ALA A 97 -12.24 -4.51 -9.48
CA ALA A 97 -13.42 -5.29 -9.08
C ALA A 97 -14.12 -4.67 -7.87
N VAL A 98 -13.38 -4.26 -6.84
CA VAL A 98 -13.93 -3.54 -5.67
C VAL A 98 -14.57 -2.23 -6.07
N ALA A 99 -13.91 -1.44 -6.93
CA ALA A 99 -14.45 -0.19 -7.43
C ALA A 99 -15.73 -0.39 -8.25
N ALA A 100 -15.82 -1.46 -9.04
CA ALA A 100 -17.03 -1.82 -9.76
C ALA A 100 -18.19 -2.14 -8.80
N VAL A 101 -17.95 -2.87 -7.73
CA VAL A 101 -18.94 -3.12 -6.66
C VAL A 101 -19.38 -1.81 -6.02
N ALA A 102 -18.43 -0.91 -5.71
CA ALA A 102 -18.72 0.41 -5.16
C ALA A 102 -19.60 1.27 -6.08
N VAL A 103 -19.27 1.31 -7.37
CA VAL A 103 -20.05 2.05 -8.38
C VAL A 103 -21.46 1.46 -8.55
N LEU A 104 -21.60 0.13 -8.54
CA LEU A 104 -22.90 -0.52 -8.61
C LEU A 104 -23.77 -0.17 -7.39
N TYR A 105 -23.20 -0.13 -6.20
CA TYR A 105 -23.88 0.31 -4.99
C TYR A 105 -24.31 1.78 -5.09
N LEU A 106 -23.42 2.67 -5.50
CA LEU A 106 -23.69 4.10 -5.63
C LEU A 106 -24.75 4.44 -6.69
N ARG A 107 -24.95 3.58 -7.69
CA ARG A 107 -26.06 3.76 -8.67
C ARG A 107 -27.44 3.59 -8.05
N GLY A 108 -27.55 2.86 -6.94
CA GLY A 108 -28.80 2.66 -6.21
C GLY A 108 -29.04 3.69 -5.10
N THR A 109 -28.08 4.56 -4.83
CA THR A 109 -28.11 5.55 -3.76
C THR A 109 -27.94 6.96 -4.32
N ASP A 110 -28.53 7.97 -3.67
CA ASP A 110 -28.37 9.36 -4.12
C ASP A 110 -26.95 9.84 -3.79
N VAL A 111 -26.12 10.01 -4.83
CA VAL A 111 -24.72 10.44 -4.70
C VAL A 111 -24.62 11.82 -4.01
N ARG A 112 -25.67 12.63 -4.08
CA ARG A 112 -25.74 13.92 -3.38
C ARG A 112 -25.71 13.75 -1.87
N ASP A 113 -26.38 12.73 -1.35
CA ASP A 113 -26.38 12.43 0.09
C ASP A 113 -25.00 11.93 0.55
N ALA A 114 -24.28 11.19 -0.29
CA ALA A 114 -22.89 10.79 -0.05
C ALA A 114 -21.94 11.98 0.08
N LEU A 115 -22.08 12.92 -0.81
CA LEU A 115 -21.29 14.15 -0.81
C LEU A 115 -21.67 15.06 0.36
N ALA A 116 -22.96 15.15 0.70
CA ALA A 116 -23.48 15.93 1.82
C ALA A 116 -23.07 15.35 3.19
N ALA A 117 -22.94 14.03 3.30
CA ALA A 117 -22.47 13.34 4.50
C ALA A 117 -20.98 13.60 4.86
N GLY A 118 -20.29 14.43 4.07
CA GLY A 118 -18.91 14.85 4.35
C GLY A 118 -17.86 13.79 4.02
N ALA A 119 -18.24 12.74 3.28
CA ALA A 119 -17.32 11.70 2.80
C ALA A 119 -16.19 12.26 1.93
N LEU A 120 -16.42 13.41 1.31
CA LEU A 120 -15.43 14.23 0.63
C LEU A 120 -15.59 15.68 1.12
N SER A 121 -15.00 16.02 2.23
CA SER A 121 -14.80 17.42 2.61
C SER A 121 -13.35 17.84 2.32
N PRO A 122 -13.01 18.16 1.07
CA PRO A 122 -11.65 18.56 0.73
C PRO A 122 -11.32 19.99 1.15
N ALA A 123 -12.34 20.83 1.38
CA ALA A 123 -12.16 22.27 1.52
C ALA A 123 -11.32 22.70 2.74
N GLY A 124 -11.33 21.92 3.83
CA GLY A 124 -10.50 22.23 5.01
C GLY A 124 -9.16 21.51 5.05
N ALA A 125 -9.00 20.43 4.25
CA ALA A 125 -7.78 19.62 4.26
C ALA A 125 -6.72 20.17 3.31
N VAL A 126 -7.11 20.82 2.21
CA VAL A 126 -6.19 21.28 1.15
C VAL A 126 -5.46 22.55 1.55
N ASP A 127 -6.08 23.40 2.36
CA ASP A 127 -5.47 24.69 2.82
C ASP A 127 -4.65 24.57 4.11
N SER A 128 -4.48 23.36 4.63
CA SER A 128 -3.69 23.15 5.84
C SER A 128 -2.20 23.03 5.54
N ALA A 129 -1.35 23.63 6.37
CA ALA A 129 0.11 23.45 6.30
C ALA A 129 0.49 21.96 6.38
N ASP A 130 -0.30 21.15 7.04
CA ASP A 130 -0.16 19.70 7.16
C ASP A 130 -0.31 19.00 5.80
N PHE A 131 -1.26 19.42 4.96
CA PHE A 131 -1.42 18.90 3.61
C PHE A 131 -0.19 19.13 2.74
N TYR A 132 0.34 20.36 2.74
CA TYR A 132 1.55 20.70 1.97
C TYR A 132 2.78 19.95 2.50
N ALA A 133 2.92 19.83 3.83
CA ALA A 133 4.01 19.08 4.44
C ALA A 133 3.96 17.60 4.07
N ARG A 134 2.81 16.96 4.15
CA ARG A 134 2.62 15.55 3.76
C ARG A 134 2.85 15.33 2.28
N THR A 135 2.38 16.23 1.42
CA THR A 135 2.58 16.17 -0.03
C THR A 135 4.06 16.27 -0.36
N LEU A 136 4.76 17.23 0.26
CA LEU A 136 6.22 17.38 0.07
C LEU A 136 6.98 16.16 0.57
N LEU A 137 6.65 15.65 1.76
CA LEU A 137 7.28 14.45 2.32
C LEU A 137 7.05 13.23 1.43
N SER A 138 5.84 13.06 0.89
CA SER A 138 5.53 11.96 -0.04
C SER A 138 6.31 12.07 -1.35
N ALA A 139 6.44 13.27 -1.89
CA ALA A 139 7.24 13.52 -3.10
C ALA A 139 8.73 13.24 -2.86
N LEU A 140 9.27 13.67 -1.72
CA LEU A 140 10.67 13.41 -1.35
C LEU A 140 10.91 11.94 -1.05
N ALA A 141 9.94 11.22 -0.50
CA ALA A 141 10.06 9.80 -0.19
C ALA A 141 10.36 8.96 -1.45
N ILE A 142 9.77 9.29 -2.60
CA ILE A 142 10.03 8.61 -3.87
C ILE A 142 11.52 8.72 -4.26
N LEU A 143 12.16 9.85 -3.98
CA LEU A 143 13.55 10.10 -4.34
C LEU A 143 14.55 9.60 -3.29
N CYS A 144 14.18 9.70 -2.00
CA CYS A 144 15.09 9.49 -0.89
C CYS A 144 15.05 8.08 -0.30
N LEU A 145 13.97 7.31 -0.51
CA LEU A 145 13.89 5.96 0.02
C LEU A 145 14.85 5.02 -0.71
N PRO A 146 15.75 4.32 0.01
CA PRO A 146 16.73 3.41 -0.59
C PRO A 146 16.08 2.32 -1.47
N ARG A 147 14.90 1.84 -1.07
CA ARG A 147 14.11 0.86 -1.83
C ARG A 147 13.70 1.40 -3.20
N GLN A 148 13.20 2.64 -3.26
CA GLN A 148 12.77 3.25 -4.52
C GLN A 148 13.96 3.51 -5.44
N PHE A 149 15.06 3.98 -4.87
CA PHE A 149 16.31 4.14 -5.62
C PHE A 149 16.82 2.81 -6.18
N HIS A 150 16.81 1.74 -5.38
CA HIS A 150 17.24 0.42 -5.83
C HIS A 150 16.42 -0.07 -7.02
N VAL A 151 15.08 -0.06 -6.91
CA VAL A 151 14.19 -0.50 -7.98
C VAL A 151 14.32 0.37 -9.22
N SER A 152 14.40 1.69 -9.06
CA SER A 152 14.40 2.64 -10.20
C SER A 152 15.73 2.71 -10.95
N VAL A 153 16.86 2.47 -10.26
CA VAL A 153 18.20 2.71 -10.81
C VAL A 153 19.01 1.43 -10.93
N VAL A 154 18.99 0.55 -9.93
CA VAL A 154 19.84 -0.65 -9.90
C VAL A 154 19.20 -1.78 -10.72
N GLU A 155 17.89 -1.97 -10.60
CA GLU A 155 17.15 -3.02 -11.33
C GLU A 155 16.80 -2.61 -12.77
N ALA A 156 16.88 -1.34 -13.13
CA ALA A 156 16.64 -0.86 -14.48
C ALA A 156 17.61 -1.52 -15.46
N GLN A 157 17.07 -2.13 -16.53
CA GLN A 157 17.89 -2.84 -17.53
C GLN A 157 18.39 -1.90 -18.61
N SER A 158 17.60 -0.88 -18.95
CA SER A 158 17.92 0.07 -20.02
C SER A 158 17.42 1.49 -19.68
N LEU A 159 17.97 2.48 -20.40
CA LEU A 159 17.47 3.87 -20.34
C LEU A 159 16.07 4.01 -20.93
N GLU A 160 15.68 3.09 -21.82
CA GLU A 160 14.34 3.07 -22.40
C GLU A 160 13.30 2.66 -21.37
N ASP A 161 13.61 1.71 -20.48
CA ASP A 161 12.73 1.32 -19.37
C ASP A 161 12.40 2.52 -18.48
N ALA A 162 13.42 3.33 -18.16
CA ALA A 162 13.21 4.56 -17.39
C ALA A 162 12.34 5.58 -18.14
N ARG A 163 12.42 5.62 -19.48
CA ARG A 163 11.59 6.49 -20.31
C ARG A 163 10.11 6.07 -20.31
N TYR A 164 9.81 4.78 -20.30
CA TYR A 164 8.45 4.27 -20.17
C TYR A 164 7.93 4.41 -18.73
N ALA A 165 8.76 4.08 -17.74
CA ALA A 165 8.39 4.11 -16.32
C ALA A 165 7.95 5.51 -15.87
N ARG A 166 8.55 6.59 -16.39
CA ARG A 166 8.17 7.96 -16.04
C ARG A 166 6.72 8.34 -16.35
N TRP A 167 6.08 7.63 -17.31
CA TRP A 167 4.69 7.83 -17.66
C TRP A 167 3.78 6.74 -17.10
N LEU A 168 4.24 5.49 -17.13
CA LEU A 168 3.48 4.34 -16.65
C LEU A 168 3.25 4.41 -15.14
N LEU A 169 4.25 4.83 -14.35
CA LEU A 169 4.10 4.91 -12.90
C LEU A 169 3.06 5.96 -12.47
N PRO A 170 3.11 7.22 -12.94
CA PRO A 170 2.06 8.19 -12.63
C PRO A 170 0.68 7.76 -13.14
N ALA A 171 0.60 7.16 -14.32
CA ALA A 171 -0.66 6.66 -14.87
C ALA A 171 -1.25 5.54 -13.99
N TYR A 172 -0.42 4.58 -13.57
CA TYR A 172 -0.81 3.50 -12.66
C TYR A 172 -1.33 4.04 -11.32
N LEU A 173 -0.60 4.97 -10.70
CA LEU A 173 -1.03 5.62 -9.46
C LEU A 173 -2.29 6.46 -9.65
N GLY A 174 -2.43 7.14 -10.80
CA GLY A 174 -3.62 7.90 -11.17
C GLY A 174 -4.87 7.01 -11.28
N VAL A 175 -4.74 5.83 -11.86
CA VAL A 175 -5.84 4.84 -11.92
C VAL A 175 -6.25 4.41 -10.51
N PHE A 176 -5.30 4.08 -9.62
CA PHE A 176 -5.62 3.76 -8.23
C PHE A 176 -6.35 4.90 -7.51
N LEU A 177 -5.90 6.14 -7.71
CA LEU A 177 -6.52 7.31 -7.11
C LEU A 177 -7.97 7.49 -7.60
N LEU A 178 -8.21 7.32 -8.90
CA LEU A 178 -9.55 7.40 -9.49
C LEU A 178 -10.48 6.31 -8.97
N LEU A 179 -9.97 5.08 -8.80
CA LEU A 179 -10.74 3.95 -8.28
C LEU A 179 -10.98 4.05 -6.76
N ALA A 180 -10.07 4.66 -6.00
CA ALA A 180 -10.22 4.85 -4.57
C ALA A 180 -11.40 5.77 -4.22
N MET A 181 -11.71 6.74 -5.09
CA MET A 181 -12.80 7.69 -4.88
C MET A 181 -14.19 7.03 -4.72
N PRO A 182 -14.67 6.21 -5.66
CA PRO A 182 -15.94 5.52 -5.48
C PRO A 182 -15.94 4.53 -4.31
N ILE A 183 -14.80 3.88 -4.01
CA ILE A 183 -14.69 2.97 -2.87
C ILE A 183 -14.86 3.74 -1.56
N GLY A 184 -14.19 4.89 -1.41
CA GLY A 184 -14.31 5.73 -0.23
C GLY A 184 -15.73 6.27 -0.04
N LEU A 185 -16.38 6.73 -1.11
CA LEU A 185 -17.76 7.21 -1.07
C LEU A 185 -18.74 6.10 -0.69
N ALA A 186 -18.68 4.95 -1.35
CA ALA A 186 -19.57 3.83 -1.07
C ALA A 186 -19.35 3.28 0.35
N GLY A 187 -18.08 3.14 0.76
CA GLY A 187 -17.72 2.64 2.09
C GLY A 187 -18.23 3.56 3.20
N SER A 188 -18.05 4.87 3.06
CA SER A 188 -18.54 5.82 4.07
C SER A 188 -20.06 5.87 4.15
N GLN A 189 -20.76 5.83 3.00
CA GLN A 189 -22.23 5.78 2.99
C GLN A 189 -22.78 4.51 3.62
N LEU A 190 -22.23 3.35 3.26
CA LEU A 190 -22.70 2.08 3.80
C LEU A 190 -22.40 1.99 5.30
N ALA A 191 -21.24 2.44 5.76
CA ALA A 191 -20.91 2.48 7.17
C ALA A 191 -21.88 3.37 7.97
N LEU A 192 -22.23 4.54 7.44
CA LEU A 192 -23.24 5.42 8.06
C LEU A 192 -24.63 4.79 8.08
N ALA A 193 -25.03 4.12 6.99
CA ALA A 193 -26.34 3.45 6.89
C ALA A 193 -26.48 2.29 7.87
N LEU A 194 -25.39 1.55 8.13
CA LEU A 194 -25.37 0.44 9.08
C LEU A 194 -25.10 0.88 10.53
N GLY A 195 -24.69 2.14 10.74
CA GLY A 195 -24.27 2.64 12.05
C GLY A 195 -22.92 2.12 12.53
N ASP A 196 -22.13 1.54 11.60
CA ASP A 196 -20.85 0.92 11.90
C ASP A 196 -19.71 1.96 11.87
N ARG A 197 -18.79 1.83 12.84
CA ARG A 197 -17.54 2.60 12.84
C ARG A 197 -16.42 1.81 12.17
N VAL A 198 -16.39 1.83 10.85
CA VAL A 198 -15.40 1.10 10.03
C VAL A 198 -14.26 2.03 9.65
N PRO A 199 -13.00 1.66 9.92
CA PRO A 199 -11.85 2.44 9.47
C PRO A 199 -11.80 2.54 7.94
N PRO A 200 -11.55 3.73 7.35
CA PRO A 200 -11.54 3.91 5.89
C PRO A 200 -10.52 3.05 5.13
N ASP A 201 -9.42 2.68 5.78
CA ASP A 201 -8.37 1.83 5.24
C ASP A 201 -8.81 0.37 5.04
N THR A 202 -9.91 -0.06 5.68
CA THR A 202 -10.47 -1.40 5.51
C THR A 202 -11.61 -1.48 4.48
N TYR A 203 -12.04 -0.37 3.89
CA TYR A 203 -13.17 -0.35 2.94
C TYR A 203 -12.97 -1.27 1.74
N THR A 204 -11.75 -1.50 1.30
CA THR A 204 -11.44 -2.39 0.17
C THR A 204 -11.87 -3.84 0.42
N GLN A 205 -11.78 -4.32 1.65
CA GLN A 205 -12.23 -5.67 2.05
C GLN A 205 -13.64 -5.65 2.63
N TRP A 206 -13.94 -4.67 3.50
CA TRP A 206 -15.20 -4.60 4.21
C TRP A 206 -16.40 -4.33 3.30
N LEU A 207 -16.28 -3.42 2.33
CA LEU A 207 -17.38 -3.04 1.44
C LEU A 207 -17.92 -4.23 0.62
N PRO A 208 -17.10 -5.04 -0.06
CA PRO A 208 -17.59 -6.23 -0.75
C PRO A 208 -18.23 -7.24 0.19
N LEU A 209 -17.68 -7.46 1.39
CA LEU A 209 -18.24 -8.37 2.40
C LEU A 209 -19.61 -7.91 2.86
N ALA A 210 -19.74 -6.64 3.23
CA ALA A 210 -21.01 -6.05 3.67
C ALA A 210 -22.12 -6.12 2.59
N LEU A 211 -21.71 -6.17 1.31
CA LEU A 211 -22.61 -6.33 0.16
C LEU A 211 -22.79 -7.80 -0.30
N GLY A 212 -22.30 -8.79 0.46
CA GLY A 212 -22.40 -10.21 0.14
C GLY A 212 -21.59 -10.65 -1.09
N ARG A 213 -20.47 -9.98 -1.34
CA ARG A 213 -19.54 -10.26 -2.46
C ARG A 213 -18.22 -10.81 -1.94
N ASP A 214 -18.26 -11.87 -1.15
CA ASP A 214 -17.12 -12.43 -0.43
C ASP A 214 -15.91 -12.75 -1.31
N TRP A 215 -16.15 -13.26 -2.52
CA TRP A 215 -15.08 -13.56 -3.48
C TRP A 215 -14.30 -12.31 -3.91
N VAL A 216 -14.94 -11.12 -3.99
CA VAL A 216 -14.25 -9.86 -4.30
C VAL A 216 -13.39 -9.42 -3.13
N ALA A 217 -13.87 -9.57 -1.90
CA ALA A 217 -13.13 -9.26 -0.70
C ALA A 217 -11.87 -10.14 -0.57
N ILE A 218 -12.01 -11.45 -0.86
CA ILE A 218 -10.88 -12.39 -0.85
C ILE A 218 -9.87 -12.03 -1.95
N ALA A 219 -10.34 -11.65 -3.14
CA ALA A 219 -9.45 -11.24 -4.24
C ALA A 219 -8.72 -9.92 -3.95
N ALA A 220 -9.28 -9.07 -3.10
CA ALA A 220 -8.70 -7.80 -2.68
C ALA A 220 -7.76 -7.92 -1.47
N PHE A 221 -7.73 -9.08 -0.81
CA PHE A 221 -6.81 -9.42 0.26
C PHE A 221 -5.41 -9.72 -0.28
#